data_67b3f3f764dfd101521292e0d3884251
#
_entry.id   67b3f3f764dfd101521292e0d3884251
#
_cell.length_a   1.000
_cell.length_b   1.000
_cell.length_c   1.000
_cell.angle_alpha   90.00
_cell.angle_beta   90.00
_cell.angle_gamma   90.00
#
_symmetry.space_group_name_H-M   'P 1'
#
loop_
_entity.id
_entity.type
_entity.pdbx_description
1 polymer ?
#
loop_
_entity_poly.entity_id
_entity_poly.type
_entity_poly.pdbx_seq_one_letter_code
_entity_poly.pdbx_strand_id
1 'polypeptide(L)'
;IGSHVKLYQGVTLGALSPRAGHASLPGKRHPTVCDDVTIYSGASILGGQTVIGEHTVVGGNAFLTSSVADNTHVVIHAPEMVFKNA
;
A
#
# COMPACT_ATOMS: atom_id res chain seq x y z
N ILE A 1 -1.30 1.54 12.58
CA ILE A 1 -0.45 2.59 12.03
C ILE A 1 0.53 3.01 13.11
N GLY A 2 1.79 3.04 12.73
CA GLY A 2 2.83 3.40 13.66
C GLY A 2 2.94 4.89 13.90
N SER A 3 4.11 5.32 14.41
CA SER A 3 4.34 6.70 14.75
C SER A 3 4.89 7.47 13.57
N HIS A 4 4.61 8.74 13.53
CA HIS A 4 5.14 9.64 12.52
C HIS A 4 4.84 9.19 11.08
N VAL A 5 3.69 8.61 10.88
CA VAL A 5 3.27 8.21 9.56
C VAL A 5 2.59 9.37 8.87
N LYS A 6 2.91 9.60 7.61
CA LYS A 6 2.27 10.64 6.84
C LYS A 6 1.41 10.04 5.76
N LEU A 7 0.16 10.37 5.76
CA LEU A 7 -0.77 9.89 4.76
C LEU A 7 -1.34 11.08 4.01
N TYR A 8 -1.22 11.05 2.73
CA TYR A 8 -1.77 12.12 1.92
C TYR A 8 -3.19 11.77 1.51
N GLN A 9 -3.89 12.64 0.84
CA GLN A 9 -5.29 12.43 0.58
C GLN A 9 -5.51 11.28 -0.40
N GLY A 10 -6.62 10.64 -0.26
CA GLY A 10 -6.99 9.56 -1.18
C GLY A 10 -6.29 8.23 -0.94
N VAL A 11 -5.56 8.10 0.16
CA VAL A 11 -4.91 6.85 0.48
C VAL A 11 -5.95 5.88 1.02
N THR A 12 -5.91 4.65 0.55
CA THR A 12 -6.81 3.61 1.02
C THR A 12 -6.01 2.53 1.73
N LEU A 13 -6.38 2.24 2.96
CA LEU A 13 -5.80 1.12 3.68
C LEU A 13 -6.95 0.16 3.89
N GLY A 14 -7.08 -0.79 3.02
CA GLY A 14 -8.28 -1.60 2.96
C GLY A 14 -8.09 -3.07 3.16
N ALA A 15 -9.18 -3.80 3.14
CA ALA A 15 -9.17 -5.22 3.29
C ALA A 15 -9.28 -5.87 1.92
N LEU A 16 -8.67 -7.01 1.75
CA LEU A 16 -8.88 -7.75 0.53
C LEU A 16 -10.22 -8.44 0.64
N SER A 17 -10.80 -8.75 -0.51
CA SER A 17 -12.09 -9.38 -0.54
C SER A 17 -12.02 -10.73 0.14
N PRO A 18 -12.95 -11.08 0.92
CA PRO A 18 -12.93 -12.37 1.61
C PRO A 18 -13.25 -13.55 0.70
N ARG A 19 -13.58 -13.31 -0.52
CA ARG A 19 -13.90 -14.36 -1.39
C ARG A 19 -12.73 -15.18 -1.46
N ALA A 20 -12.52 -16.10 -2.02
CA ALA A 20 -11.34 -16.86 -2.18
C ALA A 20 -10.79 -17.48 -0.91
N GLY A 21 -11.60 -17.61 0.04
CA GLY A 21 -11.15 -18.33 1.18
C GLY A 21 -10.30 -17.57 2.18
N HIS A 22 -10.08 -16.33 1.94
CA HIS A 22 -9.26 -15.62 2.87
C HIS A 22 -10.01 -15.22 4.08
N ALA A 23 -11.26 -15.40 4.07
CA ALA A 23 -12.05 -14.97 5.17
C ALA A 23 -11.74 -15.73 6.42
N SER A 24 -10.94 -16.69 6.33
CA SER A 24 -10.72 -17.46 7.48
C SER A 24 -9.87 -16.78 8.51
N LEU A 25 -9.30 -15.67 8.22
CA LEU A 25 -8.49 -15.03 9.20
C LEU A 25 -9.32 -14.02 9.93
N PRO A 26 -9.77 -14.35 11.11
CA PRO A 26 -10.58 -13.42 11.84
C PRO A 26 -9.73 -12.26 12.27
N GLY A 27 -10.30 -11.21 12.47
CA GLY A 27 -9.62 -10.08 13.06
C GLY A 27 -8.99 -9.14 12.09
N LYS A 28 -7.75 -9.27 11.81
CA LYS A 28 -7.08 -8.24 11.10
C LYS A 28 -7.37 -8.26 9.62
N ARG A 29 -7.92 -7.18 9.10
CA ARG A 29 -8.24 -7.09 7.71
C ARG A 29 -7.47 -6.01 7.00
N HIS A 30 -6.93 -5.07 7.73
CA HIS A 30 -6.26 -3.92 7.14
C HIS A 30 -4.75 -4.03 7.31
N PRO A 31 -4.00 -3.42 6.44
CA PRO A 31 -2.54 -3.56 6.51
C PRO A 31 -1.95 -2.89 7.73
N THR A 32 -0.76 -3.29 8.09
CA THR A 32 0.00 -2.68 9.15
C THR A 32 0.98 -1.70 8.53
N VAL A 33 1.01 -0.49 9.04
CA VAL A 33 1.94 0.51 8.57
C VAL A 33 2.86 0.82 9.71
N CYS A 34 4.13 0.58 9.53
CA CYS A 34 5.11 0.78 10.58
C CYS A 34 5.49 2.25 10.75
N ASP A 35 6.49 2.54 11.57
CA ASP A 35 6.84 3.92 11.87
C ASP A 35 7.51 4.65 10.72
N ASP A 36 7.33 5.93 10.71
CA ASP A 36 8.01 6.81 9.77
C ASP A 36 7.76 6.48 8.29
N VAL A 37 6.60 5.98 7.98
CA VAL A 37 6.21 5.67 6.61
C VAL A 37 5.50 6.88 6.01
N THR A 38 5.73 7.14 4.76
CA THR A 38 5.02 8.19 4.04
C THR A 38 4.29 7.56 2.87
N ILE A 39 3.00 7.80 2.75
CA ILE A 39 2.21 7.25 1.67
C ILE A 39 1.57 8.41 0.93
N TYR A 40 1.95 8.56 -0.34
CA TYR A 40 1.47 9.68 -1.13
C TYR A 40 0.08 9.45 -1.70
N SER A 41 -0.49 10.49 -2.25
CA SER A 41 -1.89 10.52 -2.63
C SER A 41 -2.33 9.39 -3.54
N GLY A 42 -3.49 8.88 -3.28
CA GLY A 42 -4.12 7.90 -4.17
C GLY A 42 -3.59 6.49 -4.07
N ALA A 43 -2.63 6.23 -3.20
CA ALA A 43 -2.11 4.87 -3.06
C ALA A 43 -3.14 3.98 -2.37
N SER A 44 -3.17 2.73 -2.74
CA SER A 44 -4.06 1.75 -2.12
C SER A 44 -3.23 0.60 -1.60
N ILE A 45 -3.39 0.28 -0.34
CA ILE A 45 -2.66 -0.80 0.30
C ILE A 45 -3.67 -1.70 0.94
N LEU A 46 -3.69 -2.94 0.54
CA LEU A 46 -4.75 -3.84 0.95
C LEU A 46 -4.23 -5.13 1.57
N GLY A 47 -4.99 -5.65 2.48
CA GLY A 47 -4.72 -6.97 3.02
C GLY A 47 -4.25 -6.99 4.45
N GLY A 48 -4.85 -7.82 5.28
CA GLY A 48 -4.53 -7.88 6.69
C GLY A 48 -3.14 -8.38 7.01
N GLN A 49 -2.51 -9.10 6.09
CA GLN A 49 -1.18 -9.57 6.32
C GLN A 49 -0.13 -8.69 5.67
N THR A 50 -0.55 -7.64 5.01
CA THR A 50 0.38 -6.73 4.36
C THR A 50 1.01 -5.83 5.41
N VAL A 51 2.32 -5.74 5.41
CA VAL A 51 3.05 -4.89 6.34
C VAL A 51 3.94 -3.96 5.55
N ILE A 52 3.80 -2.68 5.78
CA ILE A 52 4.66 -1.69 5.15
C ILE A 52 5.75 -1.35 6.15
N GLY A 53 6.96 -1.72 5.84
CA GLY A 53 8.09 -1.60 6.76
C GLY A 53 8.45 -0.18 7.12
N GLU A 54 9.26 -0.01 8.14
CA GLU A 54 9.63 1.29 8.63
C GLU A 54 10.39 2.12 7.62
N HIS A 55 10.22 3.40 7.67
CA HIS A 55 10.95 4.35 6.85
C HIS A 55 10.71 4.13 5.35
N THR A 56 9.60 3.55 4.99
CA THR A 56 9.26 3.28 3.60
C THR A 56 8.48 4.45 3.03
N VAL A 57 8.68 4.73 1.78
CA VAL A 57 7.93 5.74 1.07
C VAL A 57 7.14 5.05 -0.03
N VAL A 58 5.84 5.23 -0.04
CA VAL A 58 4.99 4.64 -1.06
C VAL A 58 4.53 5.74 -1.99
N GLY A 59 4.88 5.65 -3.23
CA GLY A 59 4.55 6.68 -4.22
C GLY A 59 3.07 6.79 -4.49
N GLY A 60 2.67 7.89 -5.07
CA GLY A 60 1.27 8.13 -5.34
C GLY A 60 0.69 7.11 -6.29
N ASN A 61 -0.54 6.77 -6.09
CA ASN A 61 -1.28 5.82 -6.90
C ASN A 61 -0.73 4.40 -6.93
N ALA A 62 0.16 4.05 -6.03
CA ALA A 62 0.66 2.69 -5.95
C ALA A 62 -0.46 1.77 -5.49
N PHE A 63 -0.43 0.53 -5.92
CA PHE A 63 -1.45 -0.42 -5.52
C PHE A 63 -0.71 -1.62 -4.97
N LEU A 64 -0.76 -1.82 -3.68
CA LEU A 64 -0.01 -2.87 -3.02
C LEU A 64 -0.90 -3.86 -2.32
N THR A 65 -0.65 -5.12 -2.52
CA THR A 65 -1.38 -6.17 -1.83
C THR A 65 -0.44 -7.12 -1.11
N SER A 66 0.83 -6.76 -1.03
CA SER A 66 1.79 -7.58 -0.32
C SER A 66 2.76 -6.68 0.42
N SER A 67 3.49 -7.26 1.35
CA SER A 67 4.35 -6.50 2.24
C SER A 67 5.54 -5.87 1.56
N VAL A 68 6.04 -4.83 2.15
CA VAL A 68 7.19 -4.09 1.65
C VAL A 68 8.20 -4.01 2.78
N ALA A 69 9.44 -4.29 2.49
CA ALA A 69 10.48 -4.28 3.50
C ALA A 69 10.76 -2.88 4.00
N ASP A 70 11.47 -2.77 5.11
CA ASP A 70 11.86 -1.47 5.65
C ASP A 70 12.72 -0.71 4.66
N ASN A 71 12.67 0.56 4.74
CA ASN A 71 13.51 1.45 3.95
C ASN A 71 13.36 1.28 2.46
N THR A 72 12.18 0.98 2.00
CA THR A 72 11.92 0.78 0.58
C THR A 72 11.22 2.00 0.01
N HIS A 73 11.47 2.28 -1.23
CA HIS A 73 10.81 3.37 -1.89
C HIS A 73 10.03 2.77 -3.06
N VAL A 74 8.73 2.72 -2.93
CA VAL A 74 7.88 2.15 -3.97
C VAL A 74 7.54 3.24 -4.97
N VAL A 75 7.95 3.04 -6.20
CA VAL A 75 7.72 4.04 -7.22
C VAL A 75 6.94 3.40 -8.35
N ILE A 76 5.96 4.09 -8.86
CA ILE A 76 5.23 3.59 -9.98
C ILE A 76 5.84 4.22 -11.18
N HIS A 77 6.36 3.45 -12.04
CA HIS A 77 6.85 3.96 -13.26
C HIS A 77 5.65 4.11 -14.11
N ALA A 78 5.40 5.24 -14.56
CA ALA A 78 4.30 5.46 -15.41
C ALA A 78 4.56 4.57 -16.58
N PRO A 79 3.65 3.87 -16.96
CA PRO A 79 3.81 2.96 -18.01
C PRO A 79 4.06 3.87 -19.13
N GLU A 80 5.00 3.63 -19.84
CA GLU A 80 5.32 4.33 -20.88
C GLU A 80 4.16 4.47 -21.62
N MET A 81 3.52 5.41 -21.54
CA MET A 81 2.43 5.61 -22.18
C MET A 81 2.71 5.74 -23.50
N VAL A 82 2.73 4.86 -24.11
CA VAL A 82 3.01 4.89 -25.36
C VAL A 82 1.86 5.29 -26.03
N PHE A 83 1.80 6.39 -26.44
CA PHE A 83 0.76 6.76 -27.17
C PHE A 83 1.08 6.38 -28.46
N LYS A 84 0.72 5.49 -28.87
CA LYS A 84 0.98 5.07 -30.02
C LYS A 84 0.40 5.76 -30.89
N ASN A 85 0.35 6.35 -31.39
CA ASN A 85 -0.20 6.92 -32.12
C ASN A 85 -0.34 6.79 -32.87
N ALA A 86 -0.34 6.65 -32.87
CA ALA A 86 -0.54 6.68 -33.29
C ALA A 86 -0.78 6.67 -33.51
#